data_9a94ef60aa7ee21ac748f6f75c8d44a3
#
_entry.id   9a94ef60aa7ee21ac748f6f75c8d44a3
#
_cell.length_a   1.000
_cell.length_b   1.000
_cell.length_c   1.000
_cell.angle_alpha   90.00
_cell.angle_beta   90.00
_cell.angle_gamma   90.00
#
_symmetry.space_group_name_H-M   'P 1'
#
loop_
_entity.id
_entity.type
_entity.pdbx_description
1 polymer ?
#
loop_
_entity_poly.entity_id
_entity_poly.type
_entity_poly.pdbx_seq_one_letter_code
_entity_poly.pdbx_strand_id
1 'polypeptide(L)'
;YMKKIFLIAALGVSFLSIAQEMTTADALRYSVENMNGTARFRGMSGAFGAVGGDLSAININPAGSLFFNNNFASASLTSFNNSNSANYFGTKNKENFSTIDLNQAGAVLVFNDMSGNSKWNKIAVALNYDNSNNFDNRIFTSGVNPFNSISQYFVDQANFVANTSFNDYQYDMAFQTYIIDPHPTTPNAYVSNVSPGGNYYQDMFTTSNGYNGKLTLNLASSYDDKLFLGLNLNAHFTDYVLTTSLYENNDNPDNPNTQPTIRNIVFAGTFSWSCSVLSSTKWTSYRWGHIIQRKHWKDRPSWGQSSTSIE
;
A
#
# COMPACT_ATOMS: atom_id res chain seq x y z
N TYR A 1 -41.01 -6.44 -15.27
CA TYR A 1 -40.00 -7.29 -15.95
C TYR A 1 -38.69 -6.57 -16.15
N MET A 2 -38.64 -5.35 -16.65
CA MET A 2 -37.37 -4.56 -16.91
C MET A 2 -36.52 -4.34 -15.66
N LYS A 3 -37.10 -4.03 -14.50
CA LYS A 3 -36.38 -3.86 -13.23
C LYS A 3 -35.64 -5.13 -12.77
N LYS A 4 -36.22 -6.31 -13.01
CA LYS A 4 -35.56 -7.59 -12.69
C LYS A 4 -34.43 -7.94 -13.65
N ILE A 5 -34.53 -7.54 -14.93
CA ILE A 5 -33.48 -7.73 -15.92
C ILE A 5 -32.29 -6.79 -15.61
N PHE A 6 -32.53 -5.54 -15.19
CA PHE A 6 -31.49 -4.62 -14.76
C PHE A 6 -30.74 -5.12 -13.50
N LEU A 7 -31.43 -5.74 -12.58
CA LEU A 7 -30.82 -6.32 -11.36
C LEU A 7 -29.93 -7.53 -11.69
N ILE A 8 -30.36 -8.38 -12.62
CA ILE A 8 -29.60 -9.55 -13.09
C ILE A 8 -28.39 -9.09 -13.93
N ALA A 9 -28.55 -8.07 -14.77
CA ALA A 9 -27.45 -7.50 -15.52
C ALA A 9 -26.40 -6.82 -14.60
N ALA A 10 -26.83 -6.10 -13.56
CA ALA A 10 -25.94 -5.51 -12.56
C ALA A 10 -25.17 -6.56 -11.74
N LEU A 11 -25.80 -7.70 -11.42
CA LEU A 11 -25.13 -8.84 -10.79
C LEU A 11 -24.15 -9.54 -11.76
N GLY A 12 -24.45 -9.60 -13.05
CA GLY A 12 -23.59 -10.25 -14.06
C GLY A 12 -22.29 -9.51 -14.34
N VAL A 13 -22.27 -8.18 -14.20
CA VAL A 13 -21.05 -7.37 -14.41
C VAL A 13 -20.01 -7.60 -13.28
N SER A 14 -20.44 -8.05 -12.11
CA SER A 14 -19.54 -8.30 -10.98
C SER A 14 -18.62 -9.54 -11.18
N PHE A 15 -18.88 -10.38 -12.16
CA PHE A 15 -18.07 -11.59 -12.44
C PHE A 15 -16.93 -11.36 -13.44
N LEU A 16 -16.79 -10.16 -14.00
CA LEU A 16 -15.73 -9.85 -14.95
C LEU A 16 -14.47 -9.23 -14.26
N SER A 17 -14.37 -9.34 -12.94
CA SER A 17 -13.19 -8.92 -12.20
C SER A 17 -12.06 -9.90 -12.49
N ILE A 18 -11.07 -9.48 -13.27
CA ILE A 18 -9.80 -10.18 -13.38
C ILE A 18 -9.17 -10.15 -11.98
N ALA A 19 -9.03 -11.33 -11.37
CA ALA A 19 -8.35 -11.46 -10.08
C ALA A 19 -6.87 -11.13 -10.32
N GLN A 20 -6.42 -9.99 -9.77
CA GLN A 20 -5.02 -9.64 -9.77
C GLN A 20 -4.32 -10.49 -8.70
N GLU A 21 -3.09 -10.88 -8.98
CA GLU A 21 -2.27 -11.63 -8.05
C GLU A 21 -1.97 -10.77 -6.81
N MET A 22 -2.76 -10.97 -5.76
CA MET A 22 -2.47 -10.41 -4.44
C MET A 22 -1.43 -11.30 -3.77
N THR A 23 -0.31 -10.71 -3.40
CA THR A 23 0.71 -11.41 -2.63
C THR A 23 0.22 -11.66 -1.19
N THR A 24 0.79 -12.67 -0.53
CA THR A 24 0.51 -12.91 0.90
C THR A 24 0.88 -11.69 1.75
N ALA A 25 1.90 -10.93 1.36
CA ALA A 25 2.30 -9.69 2.02
C ALA A 25 1.22 -8.61 1.92
N ASP A 26 0.54 -8.49 0.77
CA ASP A 26 -0.56 -7.55 0.58
C ASP A 26 -1.77 -7.95 1.43
N ALA A 27 -2.13 -9.24 1.43
CA ALA A 27 -3.21 -9.73 2.26
C ALA A 27 -2.96 -9.44 3.75
N LEU A 28 -1.73 -9.65 4.22
CA LEU A 28 -1.34 -9.34 5.59
C LEU A 28 -1.39 -7.84 5.88
N ARG A 29 -0.88 -6.99 4.97
CA ARG A 29 -0.88 -5.53 5.10
C ARG A 29 -2.28 -4.97 5.32
N TYR A 30 -3.27 -5.49 4.60
CA TYR A 30 -4.64 -4.99 4.67
C TYR A 30 -5.50 -5.65 5.74
N SER A 31 -5.09 -6.80 6.26
CA SER A 31 -5.80 -7.50 7.33
C SER A 31 -5.48 -6.97 8.73
N VAL A 32 -4.35 -6.28 8.90
CA VAL A 32 -3.93 -5.74 10.19
C VAL A 32 -4.62 -4.41 10.46
N GLU A 33 -5.45 -4.36 11.48
CA GLU A 33 -5.99 -3.11 12.03
C GLU A 33 -5.21 -2.72 13.28
N ASN A 34 -4.60 -1.55 13.25
CA ASN A 34 -3.96 -0.98 14.42
C ASN A 34 -5.00 -0.33 15.32
N MET A 35 -4.76 -0.38 16.64
CA MET A 35 -5.60 0.31 17.60
C MET A 35 -5.35 1.83 17.53
N ASN A 36 -6.08 2.46 16.64
CA ASN A 36 -6.09 3.90 16.44
C ASN A 36 -7.39 4.51 16.99
N GLY A 37 -7.50 5.84 16.95
CA GLY A 37 -8.67 6.54 17.43
C GLY A 37 -8.31 7.68 18.40
N THR A 38 -9.27 8.09 19.23
CA THR A 38 -9.05 9.16 20.22
C THR A 38 -7.94 8.78 21.21
N ALA A 39 -7.27 9.78 21.77
CA ALA A 39 -6.21 9.54 22.78
C ALA A 39 -6.76 8.79 24.00
N ARG A 40 -8.01 9.05 24.39
CA ARG A 40 -8.69 8.34 25.47
C ARG A 40 -8.90 6.86 25.14
N PHE A 41 -9.38 6.57 23.94
CA PHE A 41 -9.60 5.22 23.46
C PHE A 41 -8.29 4.42 23.45
N ARG A 42 -7.22 5.00 22.90
CA ARG A 42 -5.89 4.39 22.86
C ARG A 42 -5.30 4.20 24.27
N GLY A 43 -5.45 5.21 25.15
CA GLY A 43 -4.95 5.14 26.52
C GLY A 43 -5.61 4.03 27.36
N MET A 44 -6.82 3.62 27.01
CA MET A 44 -7.54 2.50 27.61
C MET A 44 -7.40 1.19 26.82
N SER A 45 -6.48 1.13 25.88
CA SER A 45 -6.24 -0.04 25.03
C SER A 45 -7.51 -0.58 24.35
N GLY A 46 -8.42 0.32 23.94
CA GLY A 46 -9.68 -0.04 23.28
C GLY A 46 -10.74 -0.66 24.19
N ALA A 47 -10.59 -0.68 25.52
CA ALA A 47 -11.51 -1.30 26.46
C ALA A 47 -12.81 -0.47 26.64
N PHE A 48 -13.53 -0.26 25.52
CA PHE A 48 -14.74 0.58 25.48
C PHE A 48 -16.04 -0.18 25.13
N GLY A 49 -16.01 -1.49 25.09
CA GLY A 49 -17.18 -2.29 24.71
C GLY A 49 -18.43 -1.99 25.54
N ALA A 50 -18.27 -1.72 26.84
CA ALA A 50 -19.35 -1.40 27.75
C ALA A 50 -19.41 0.10 28.17
N VAL A 51 -18.33 0.84 28.00
CA VAL A 51 -18.21 2.20 28.54
C VAL A 51 -18.93 3.23 27.65
N GLY A 52 -18.81 3.14 26.33
CA GLY A 52 -19.38 4.11 25.39
C GLY A 52 -18.85 5.54 25.57
N GLY A 53 -19.50 6.52 24.94
CA GLY A 53 -19.17 7.94 25.09
C GLY A 53 -17.80 8.36 24.52
N ASP A 54 -17.33 7.64 23.50
CA ASP A 54 -16.15 7.94 22.72
C ASP A 54 -16.44 7.63 21.23
N LEU A 55 -16.02 8.53 20.32
CA LEU A 55 -16.32 8.37 18.90
C LEU A 55 -15.63 7.14 18.29
N SER A 56 -14.42 6.81 18.73
CA SER A 56 -13.72 5.60 18.26
C SER A 56 -14.33 4.32 18.82
N ALA A 57 -14.97 4.39 19.98
CA ALA A 57 -15.65 3.24 20.62
C ALA A 57 -16.90 2.79 19.86
N ILE A 58 -17.49 3.63 19.03
CA ILE A 58 -18.69 3.32 18.22
C ILE A 58 -18.40 2.13 17.30
N ASN A 59 -17.17 1.94 16.86
CA ASN A 59 -16.75 0.81 16.05
C ASN A 59 -16.83 -0.54 16.78
N ILE A 60 -16.66 -0.54 18.10
CA ILE A 60 -16.74 -1.73 18.94
C ILE A 60 -18.19 -1.96 19.40
N ASN A 61 -18.84 -0.90 19.86
CA ASN A 61 -20.22 -0.94 20.34
C ASN A 61 -21.02 0.20 19.70
N PRO A 62 -21.80 -0.09 18.65
CA PRO A 62 -22.61 0.93 17.99
C PRO A 62 -23.62 1.65 18.91
N ALA A 63 -24.15 0.96 19.94
CA ALA A 63 -25.02 1.57 20.92
C ALA A 63 -24.29 2.53 21.89
N GLY A 64 -22.96 2.48 21.89
CA GLY A 64 -22.10 3.35 22.73
C GLY A 64 -22.27 4.85 22.45
N SER A 65 -22.79 5.22 21.27
CA SER A 65 -23.10 6.62 20.93
C SER A 65 -24.25 7.21 21.80
N LEU A 66 -25.08 6.39 22.39
CA LEU A 66 -26.14 6.84 23.29
C LEU A 66 -25.62 7.33 24.64
N PHE A 67 -24.38 7.02 25.00
CA PHE A 67 -23.77 7.49 26.24
C PHE A 67 -23.21 8.93 26.17
N PHE A 68 -23.29 9.57 25.01
CA PHE A 68 -23.08 11.00 24.90
C PHE A 68 -24.29 11.75 25.46
N ASN A 69 -24.06 12.69 26.37
CA ASN A 69 -25.17 13.48 26.96
C ASN A 69 -25.55 14.67 26.07
N ASN A 70 -24.61 15.19 25.31
CA ASN A 70 -24.77 16.35 24.42
C ASN A 70 -24.16 16.05 23.07
N ASN A 71 -24.46 16.90 22.09
CA ASN A 71 -23.75 16.91 20.83
C ASN A 71 -22.24 17.07 21.08
N PHE A 72 -21.45 16.28 20.40
CA PHE A 72 -20.01 16.25 20.61
C PHE A 72 -19.28 16.09 19.29
N ALA A 73 -18.14 16.75 19.16
CA ALA A 73 -17.24 16.56 18.03
C ALA A 73 -15.80 16.48 18.55
N SER A 74 -14.98 15.69 17.89
CA SER A 74 -13.55 15.58 18.17
C SER A 74 -12.74 15.32 16.93
N ALA A 75 -11.47 15.75 16.98
CA ALA A 75 -10.44 15.40 16.02
C ALA A 75 -9.16 15.07 16.79
N SER A 76 -8.44 14.07 16.33
CA SER A 76 -7.18 13.62 16.93
C SER A 76 -6.11 13.48 15.87
N LEU A 77 -4.92 14.02 16.16
CA LEU A 77 -3.72 13.85 15.35
C LEU A 77 -2.78 12.85 16.04
N THR A 78 -2.06 12.08 15.27
CA THR A 78 -1.03 11.16 15.77
C THR A 78 0.27 11.40 15.04
N SER A 79 1.38 11.42 15.79
CA SER A 79 2.73 11.36 15.20
C SER A 79 3.18 9.92 15.16
N PHE A 80 3.55 9.47 13.96
CA PHE A 80 4.15 8.16 13.71
C PHE A 80 5.66 8.35 13.55
N ASN A 81 6.42 7.59 14.33
CA ASN A 81 7.87 7.62 14.29
C ASN A 81 8.37 6.21 13.99
N ASN A 82 8.94 6.04 12.81
CA ASN A 82 9.50 4.78 12.36
C ASN A 82 11.03 4.86 12.36
N SER A 83 11.67 3.82 12.87
CA SER A 83 13.13 3.66 12.83
C SER A 83 13.45 2.30 12.24
N ASN A 84 13.98 2.31 11.04
CA ASN A 84 14.35 1.11 10.31
C ASN A 84 15.86 0.90 10.36
N SER A 85 16.28 -0.33 10.61
CA SER A 85 17.67 -0.75 10.56
C SER A 85 17.79 -1.90 9.58
N ALA A 86 18.65 -1.74 8.60
CA ALA A 86 18.95 -2.75 7.60
C ALA A 86 20.41 -3.17 7.70
N ASN A 87 20.68 -4.45 7.47
CA ASN A 87 22.03 -4.98 7.35
C ASN A 87 22.15 -5.69 6.01
N TYR A 88 23.00 -5.17 5.13
CA TYR A 88 23.21 -5.70 3.80
C TYR A 88 24.68 -5.99 3.58
N PHE A 89 25.03 -7.27 3.45
CA PHE A 89 26.41 -7.77 3.35
C PHE A 89 27.37 -7.15 4.38
N GLY A 90 26.91 -7.03 5.63
CA GLY A 90 27.71 -6.49 6.73
C GLY A 90 27.63 -4.97 6.91
N THR A 91 27.14 -4.23 5.94
CA THR A 91 26.89 -2.79 6.06
C THR A 91 25.56 -2.54 6.76
N LYS A 92 25.59 -1.77 7.85
CA LYS A 92 24.39 -1.40 8.63
C LYS A 92 23.97 0.01 8.29
N ASN A 93 22.73 0.14 7.87
CA ASN A 93 22.08 1.42 7.59
C ASN A 93 20.92 1.62 8.56
N LYS A 94 20.67 2.87 8.92
CA LYS A 94 19.54 3.25 9.75
C LYS A 94 18.82 4.43 9.13
N GLU A 95 17.51 4.29 8.96
CA GLU A 95 16.64 5.34 8.46
C GLU A 95 15.58 5.66 9.49
N ASN A 96 15.44 6.95 9.83
CA ASN A 96 14.41 7.42 10.74
C ASN A 96 13.42 8.27 9.93
N PHE A 97 12.15 7.99 10.12
CA PHE A 97 11.09 8.71 9.44
C PHE A 97 9.98 9.07 10.43
N SER A 98 9.49 10.29 10.34
CA SER A 98 8.41 10.80 11.20
C SER A 98 7.37 11.50 10.33
N THR A 99 6.10 11.20 10.59
CA THR A 99 4.94 11.85 9.95
C THR A 99 3.88 12.18 10.99
N ILE A 100 3.04 13.17 10.69
CA ILE A 100 1.86 13.51 11.47
C ILE A 100 0.65 13.28 10.60
N ASP A 101 -0.34 12.58 11.15
CA ASP A 101 -1.51 12.17 10.39
C ASP A 101 -2.80 12.42 11.19
N LEU A 102 -3.92 12.60 10.46
CA LEU A 102 -5.24 12.65 11.05
C LEU A 102 -5.64 11.24 11.49
N ASN A 103 -5.69 11.02 12.79
CA ASN A 103 -5.98 9.71 13.35
C ASN A 103 -7.48 9.44 13.47
N GLN A 104 -8.24 10.46 13.88
CA GLN A 104 -9.69 10.36 14.04
C GLN A 104 -10.30 11.75 13.88
N ALA A 105 -11.48 11.80 13.24
CA ALA A 105 -12.32 13.00 13.23
C ALA A 105 -13.80 12.59 13.14
N GLY A 106 -14.63 13.17 13.97
CA GLY A 106 -16.04 12.82 13.96
C GLY A 106 -16.91 13.70 14.82
N ALA A 107 -18.22 13.46 14.68
CA ALA A 107 -19.24 14.14 15.46
C ALA A 107 -20.40 13.20 15.78
N VAL A 108 -21.06 13.44 16.89
CA VAL A 108 -22.31 12.80 17.29
C VAL A 108 -23.34 13.85 17.60
N LEU A 109 -24.55 13.65 17.08
CA LEU A 109 -25.73 14.44 17.39
C LEU A 109 -26.66 13.58 18.23
N VAL A 110 -27.11 14.15 19.34
CA VAL A 110 -27.95 13.47 20.32
C VAL A 110 -29.29 14.16 20.41
N PHE A 111 -30.36 13.39 20.24
CA PHE A 111 -31.74 13.85 20.33
C PHE A 111 -32.43 13.12 21.48
N ASN A 112 -32.89 13.90 22.49
CA ASN A 112 -33.63 13.37 23.60
C ASN A 112 -35.12 13.69 23.42
N ASP A 113 -36.00 12.74 23.69
CA ASP A 113 -37.44 13.00 23.77
C ASP A 113 -37.76 13.74 25.09
N MET A 114 -38.03 15.02 24.96
CA MET A 114 -38.39 15.87 26.10
C MET A 114 -39.90 15.81 26.43
N SER A 115 -40.70 15.18 25.58
CA SER A 115 -42.14 15.10 25.76
C SER A 115 -42.58 13.99 26.74
N GLY A 116 -41.74 12.95 26.91
CA GLY A 116 -41.99 11.80 27.75
C GLY A 116 -43.14 10.89 27.26
N ASN A 117 -43.65 11.14 26.05
CA ASN A 117 -44.74 10.40 25.47
C ASN A 117 -44.32 9.13 24.72
N SER A 118 -43.04 9.04 24.38
CA SER A 118 -42.46 7.88 23.65
C SER A 118 -41.58 7.06 24.55
N LYS A 119 -41.63 5.74 24.41
CA LYS A 119 -40.65 4.85 25.04
C LYS A 119 -39.28 4.89 24.35
N TRP A 120 -39.20 5.43 23.12
CA TRP A 120 -37.95 5.73 22.44
C TRP A 120 -37.50 7.11 22.89
N ASN A 121 -36.73 7.13 23.99
CA ASN A 121 -36.42 8.36 24.69
C ASN A 121 -35.13 9.01 24.22
N LYS A 122 -34.28 8.33 23.46
CA LYS A 122 -33.03 8.89 22.96
C LYS A 122 -32.65 8.32 21.61
N ILE A 123 -32.19 9.19 20.71
CA ILE A 123 -31.61 8.82 19.42
C ILE A 123 -30.25 9.51 19.30
N ALA A 124 -29.27 8.78 18.81
CA ALA A 124 -27.94 9.32 18.46
C ALA A 124 -27.61 9.00 17.01
N VAL A 125 -27.07 10.00 16.31
CA VAL A 125 -26.54 9.86 14.96
C VAL A 125 -25.09 10.33 14.98
N ALA A 126 -24.15 9.50 14.54
CA ALA A 126 -22.75 9.88 14.50
C ALA A 126 -22.15 9.59 13.13
N LEU A 127 -21.19 10.46 12.77
CA LEU A 127 -20.28 10.25 11.64
C LEU A 127 -18.87 10.31 12.19
N ASN A 128 -18.08 9.28 11.94
CA ASN A 128 -16.71 9.19 12.42
C ASN A 128 -15.78 8.65 11.35
N TYR A 129 -14.63 9.30 11.21
CA TYR A 129 -13.49 8.84 10.44
C TYR A 129 -12.41 8.34 11.39
N ASP A 130 -11.91 7.15 11.13
CA ASP A 130 -10.74 6.58 11.82
C ASP A 130 -9.69 6.18 10.78
N ASN A 131 -8.43 6.54 11.03
CA ASN A 131 -7.28 6.00 10.32
C ASN A 131 -6.88 4.68 10.98
N SER A 132 -7.20 3.57 10.32
CA SER A 132 -6.93 2.22 10.86
C SER A 132 -5.47 1.83 10.75
N ASN A 133 -4.77 2.33 9.71
CA ASN A 133 -3.35 2.05 9.51
C ASN A 133 -2.69 3.15 8.67
N ASN A 134 -1.48 3.55 9.08
CA ASN A 134 -0.60 4.41 8.31
C ASN A 134 0.50 3.54 7.68
N PHE A 135 0.68 3.64 6.35
CA PHE A 135 1.67 2.87 5.60
C PHE A 135 2.96 3.63 5.31
N ASP A 136 3.08 4.86 5.82
CA ASP A 136 4.25 5.68 5.60
C ASP A 136 5.47 5.04 6.24
N ASN A 137 6.45 4.70 5.40
CA ASN A 137 7.69 4.10 5.84
C ASN A 137 8.82 4.37 4.83
N ARG A 138 10.07 4.36 5.34
CA ARG A 138 11.27 4.50 4.52
C ARG A 138 12.32 3.49 4.96
N ILE A 139 12.92 2.82 3.99
CA ILE A 139 13.98 1.85 4.21
C ILE A 139 15.11 2.19 3.24
N PHE A 140 16.31 2.34 3.79
CA PHE A 140 17.52 2.49 3.00
C PHE A 140 18.47 1.33 3.28
N THR A 141 18.96 0.71 2.21
CA THR A 141 19.95 -0.37 2.25
C THR A 141 21.09 -0.02 1.33
N SER A 142 22.32 -0.17 1.82
CA SER A 142 23.52 0.08 1.04
C SER A 142 24.59 -0.95 1.38
N GLY A 143 25.34 -1.40 0.40
CA GLY A 143 26.44 -2.33 0.61
C GLY A 143 27.02 -2.89 -0.67
N VAL A 144 28.06 -3.70 -0.53
CA VAL A 144 28.71 -4.38 -1.66
C VAL A 144 28.22 -5.83 -1.69
N ASN A 145 27.53 -6.20 -2.76
CA ASN A 145 27.13 -7.58 -3.03
C ASN A 145 28.32 -8.31 -3.68
N PRO A 146 28.89 -9.33 -3.03
CA PRO A 146 30.05 -10.06 -3.57
C PRO A 146 29.65 -11.14 -4.60
N PHE A 147 28.36 -11.39 -4.82
CA PHE A 147 27.90 -12.53 -5.60
C PHE A 147 27.27 -12.14 -6.92
N ASN A 148 26.24 -11.30 -6.88
CA ASN A 148 25.37 -11.07 -8.02
C ASN A 148 25.03 -9.59 -8.24
N SER A 149 25.05 -9.16 -9.50
CA SER A 149 24.41 -7.94 -9.94
C SER A 149 22.89 -8.08 -9.92
N ILE A 150 22.18 -6.96 -9.84
CA ILE A 150 20.71 -6.91 -10.06
C ILE A 150 20.31 -7.43 -11.44
N SER A 151 21.22 -7.40 -12.41
CA SER A 151 20.97 -7.96 -13.73
C SER A 151 20.58 -9.44 -13.69
N GLN A 152 21.05 -10.20 -12.68
CA GLN A 152 20.66 -11.60 -12.51
C GLN A 152 19.15 -11.74 -12.25
N TYR A 153 18.55 -10.83 -11.48
CA TYR A 153 17.10 -10.80 -11.30
C TYR A 153 16.37 -10.67 -12.65
N PHE A 154 16.85 -9.79 -13.52
CA PHE A 154 16.24 -9.62 -14.85
C PHE A 154 16.46 -10.84 -15.77
N VAL A 155 17.63 -11.48 -15.68
CA VAL A 155 17.90 -12.73 -16.41
C VAL A 155 16.95 -13.84 -15.95
N ASP A 156 16.79 -14.03 -14.64
CA ASP A 156 15.92 -15.05 -14.07
C ASP A 156 14.45 -14.82 -14.49
N GLN A 157 14.02 -13.57 -14.45
CA GLN A 157 12.67 -13.14 -14.85
C GLN A 157 12.45 -13.37 -16.36
N ALA A 158 13.42 -12.97 -17.20
CA ALA A 158 13.35 -13.17 -18.63
C ALA A 158 13.29 -14.66 -19.01
N ASN A 159 14.09 -15.48 -18.37
CA ASN A 159 14.09 -16.93 -18.59
C ASN A 159 12.79 -17.59 -18.12
N PHE A 160 12.17 -17.09 -17.05
CA PHE A 160 10.87 -17.54 -16.61
C PHE A 160 9.78 -17.19 -17.63
N VAL A 161 9.75 -15.93 -18.10
CA VAL A 161 8.76 -15.42 -19.07
C VAL A 161 8.92 -16.10 -20.43
N ALA A 162 10.14 -16.31 -20.90
CA ALA A 162 10.40 -16.99 -22.17
C ALA A 162 9.79 -18.41 -22.23
N ASN A 163 9.60 -19.03 -21.06
CA ASN A 163 9.00 -20.36 -20.94
C ASN A 163 7.49 -20.36 -20.56
N THR A 164 6.92 -19.19 -20.26
CA THR A 164 5.55 -19.06 -19.76
C THR A 164 4.86 -17.98 -20.54
N SER A 165 4.43 -17.76 -21.46
CA SER A 165 3.67 -16.73 -22.22
C SER A 165 3.15 -15.51 -21.38
N PHE A 166 3.80 -15.17 -20.28
CA PHE A 166 3.48 -13.99 -19.46
C PHE A 166 4.15 -12.74 -20.06
N ASN A 167 3.39 -11.66 -20.16
CA ASN A 167 3.90 -10.37 -20.61
C ASN A 167 4.47 -9.63 -19.37
N ASP A 168 5.77 -9.75 -19.11
CA ASP A 168 6.43 -9.06 -18.02
C ASP A 168 7.13 -7.81 -18.54
N TYR A 169 6.62 -6.66 -18.09
CA TYR A 169 7.10 -5.34 -18.47
C TYR A 169 8.55 -5.06 -18.00
N GLN A 170 8.95 -5.64 -16.87
CA GLN A 170 10.30 -5.42 -16.30
C GLN A 170 11.38 -6.10 -17.14
N TYR A 171 11.11 -7.27 -17.65
CA TYR A 171 11.98 -7.97 -18.57
C TYR A 171 12.18 -7.20 -19.88
N ASP A 172 11.09 -6.71 -20.49
CA ASP A 172 11.16 -5.94 -21.74
C ASP A 172 12.04 -4.69 -21.57
N MET A 173 11.93 -4.01 -20.43
CA MET A 173 12.76 -2.85 -20.14
C MET A 173 14.23 -3.20 -19.96
N ALA A 174 14.55 -4.30 -19.27
CA ALA A 174 15.91 -4.77 -19.10
C ALA A 174 16.54 -5.15 -20.46
N PHE A 175 15.76 -5.74 -21.35
CA PHE A 175 16.17 -6.05 -22.71
C PHE A 175 16.38 -4.79 -23.56
N GLN A 176 15.43 -3.86 -23.58
CA GLN A 176 15.54 -2.61 -24.36
C GLN A 176 16.71 -1.72 -23.91
N THR A 177 17.12 -1.84 -22.65
CA THR A 177 18.26 -1.10 -22.08
C THR A 177 19.56 -1.87 -22.16
N TYR A 178 19.58 -3.02 -22.81
CA TYR A 178 20.75 -3.90 -22.95
C TYR A 178 21.36 -4.36 -21.62
N ILE A 179 20.59 -4.41 -20.54
CA ILE A 179 21.03 -5.01 -19.27
C ILE A 179 21.13 -6.54 -19.46
N ILE A 180 20.24 -7.09 -20.26
CA ILE A 180 20.21 -8.50 -20.67
C ILE A 180 20.14 -8.61 -22.20
N ASP A 181 20.72 -9.67 -22.74
CA ASP A 181 20.65 -10.04 -24.15
C ASP A 181 20.27 -11.51 -24.30
N PRO A 182 19.73 -11.95 -25.48
CA PRO A 182 19.51 -13.35 -25.77
C PRO A 182 20.81 -14.15 -25.69
N HIS A 183 20.72 -15.34 -25.13
CA HIS A 183 21.88 -16.24 -25.05
C HIS A 183 22.33 -16.64 -26.45
N PRO A 184 23.64 -16.53 -26.80
CA PRO A 184 24.11 -16.70 -28.16
C PRO A 184 23.91 -18.12 -28.75
N THR A 185 23.81 -19.14 -27.88
CA THR A 185 23.73 -20.55 -28.32
C THR A 185 22.49 -21.27 -27.77
N THR A 186 21.84 -20.79 -26.74
CA THR A 186 20.71 -21.47 -26.11
C THR A 186 19.40 -20.74 -26.47
N PRO A 187 18.49 -21.36 -27.25
CA PRO A 187 17.21 -20.76 -27.57
C PRO A 187 16.39 -20.44 -26.30
N ASN A 188 15.65 -19.35 -26.32
CA ASN A 188 14.78 -18.92 -25.23
C ASN A 188 15.48 -18.72 -23.87
N ALA A 189 16.77 -18.39 -23.89
CA ALA A 189 17.54 -18.04 -22.71
C ALA A 189 18.15 -16.65 -22.86
N TYR A 190 18.39 -15.99 -21.74
CA TYR A 190 18.97 -14.65 -21.66
C TYR A 190 20.22 -14.64 -20.78
N VAL A 191 21.11 -13.72 -21.07
CA VAL A 191 22.37 -13.51 -20.33
C VAL A 191 22.50 -12.06 -19.91
N SER A 192 23.25 -11.84 -18.85
CA SER A 192 23.55 -10.49 -18.36
C SER A 192 24.71 -9.86 -19.14
N ASN A 193 24.62 -8.59 -19.46
CA ASN A 193 25.68 -7.77 -20.00
C ASN A 193 26.54 -7.09 -18.92
N VAL A 194 26.27 -7.38 -17.66
CA VAL A 194 27.10 -6.92 -16.54
C VAL A 194 28.25 -7.90 -16.35
N SER A 195 29.46 -7.36 -16.14
CA SER A 195 30.65 -8.19 -15.92
C SER A 195 30.50 -9.02 -14.65
N PRO A 196 30.75 -10.34 -14.71
CA PRO A 196 30.81 -11.18 -13.53
C PRO A 196 32.07 -10.82 -12.70
N GLY A 197 32.05 -11.09 -11.39
CA GLY A 197 33.24 -10.93 -10.56
C GLY A 197 33.01 -10.49 -9.13
N GLY A 198 31.83 -10.11 -8.76
CA GLY A 198 31.53 -9.51 -7.42
C GLY A 198 31.78 -8.00 -7.40
N ASN A 199 31.87 -7.42 -6.21
CA ASN A 199 32.03 -5.96 -6.03
C ASN A 199 30.91 -5.12 -6.63
N TYR A 200 29.67 -5.58 -6.52
CA TYR A 200 28.52 -4.80 -6.93
C TYR A 200 28.10 -3.89 -5.78
N TYR A 201 28.45 -2.62 -5.86
CA TYR A 201 27.94 -1.62 -4.93
C TYR A 201 26.48 -1.36 -5.24
N GLN A 202 25.63 -1.61 -4.27
CA GLN A 202 24.18 -1.52 -4.43
C GLN A 202 23.58 -0.64 -3.35
N ASP A 203 22.81 0.36 -3.76
CA ASP A 203 21.98 1.20 -2.90
C ASP A 203 20.52 0.96 -3.26
N MET A 204 19.70 0.63 -2.28
CA MET A 204 18.28 0.49 -2.46
C MET A 204 17.52 1.39 -1.50
N PHE A 205 16.67 2.23 -2.03
CA PHE A 205 15.77 3.08 -1.28
C PHE A 205 14.32 2.67 -1.56
N THR A 206 13.62 2.28 -0.51
CA THR A 206 12.21 1.88 -0.57
C THR A 206 11.39 2.83 0.28
N THR A 207 10.39 3.45 -0.33
CA THR A 207 9.44 4.34 0.33
C THR A 207 8.05 3.79 0.14
N SER A 208 7.32 3.60 1.23
CA SER A 208 5.89 3.37 1.17
C SER A 208 5.13 4.57 1.72
N ASN A 209 4.02 4.91 1.11
CA ASN A 209 3.12 5.97 1.55
C ASN A 209 1.69 5.49 1.42
N GLY A 210 0.83 6.03 2.27
CA GLY A 210 -0.59 5.77 2.20
C GLY A 210 -1.23 5.43 3.54
N TYR A 211 -2.50 5.10 3.48
CA TYR A 211 -3.30 4.89 4.68
C TYR A 211 -4.45 3.93 4.43
N ASN A 212 -4.98 3.37 5.51
CA ASN A 212 -6.22 2.62 5.54
C ASN A 212 -7.22 3.38 6.41
N GLY A 213 -8.21 4.00 5.75
CA GLY A 213 -9.24 4.80 6.40
C GLY A 213 -10.56 4.08 6.51
N LYS A 214 -11.31 4.40 7.55
CA LYS A 214 -12.66 3.91 7.78
C LYS A 214 -13.59 5.06 8.11
N LEU A 215 -14.65 5.23 7.33
CA LEU A 215 -15.75 6.13 7.62
C LEU A 215 -16.92 5.34 8.17
N THR A 216 -17.38 5.70 9.34
CA THR A 216 -18.48 5.05 10.04
C THR A 216 -19.67 5.99 10.16
N LEU A 217 -20.82 5.60 9.62
CA LEU A 217 -22.10 6.20 9.92
C LEU A 217 -22.79 5.33 10.97
N ASN A 218 -23.12 5.93 12.12
CA ASN A 218 -23.77 5.26 13.23
C ASN A 218 -25.15 5.81 13.47
N LEU A 219 -26.09 4.92 13.75
CA LEU A 219 -27.41 5.23 14.23
C LEU A 219 -27.71 4.37 15.46
N ALA A 220 -28.10 5.01 16.57
CA ALA A 220 -28.46 4.29 17.77
C ALA A 220 -29.72 4.88 18.43
N SER A 221 -30.45 4.03 19.14
CA SER A 221 -31.65 4.44 19.86
C SER A 221 -31.82 3.66 21.15
N SER A 222 -32.35 4.33 22.16
CA SER A 222 -32.68 3.79 23.48
C SER A 222 -34.17 3.62 23.64
N TYR A 223 -34.58 2.45 24.15
CA TYR A 223 -35.96 2.12 24.47
C TYR A 223 -36.12 1.92 25.97
N ASP A 224 -36.95 2.74 26.61
CA ASP A 224 -37.28 2.71 28.05
C ASP A 224 -36.02 2.69 28.97
N ASP A 225 -34.89 3.25 28.50
CA ASP A 225 -33.56 3.23 29.16
C ASP A 225 -33.08 1.82 29.58
N LYS A 226 -33.66 0.79 28.98
CA LYS A 226 -33.36 -0.62 29.28
C LYS A 226 -32.75 -1.35 28.09
N LEU A 227 -33.16 -1.00 26.87
CA LEU A 227 -32.68 -1.61 25.65
C LEU A 227 -31.99 -0.55 24.80
N PHE A 228 -30.73 -0.79 24.48
CA PHE A 228 -29.90 0.06 23.63
C PHE A 228 -29.60 -0.68 22.32
N LEU A 229 -30.04 -0.12 21.22
CA LEU A 229 -29.81 -0.66 19.88
C LEU A 229 -28.90 0.29 19.12
N GLY A 230 -27.98 -0.27 18.35
CA GLY A 230 -27.07 0.53 17.51
C GLY A 230 -26.73 -0.22 16.22
N LEU A 231 -26.55 0.53 15.16
CA LEU A 231 -26.17 0.06 13.82
C LEU A 231 -25.03 0.93 13.28
N ASN A 232 -24.03 0.29 12.69
CA ASN A 232 -22.97 0.96 11.95
C ASN A 232 -23.03 0.58 10.47
N LEU A 233 -22.85 1.58 9.62
CA LEU A 233 -22.49 1.41 8.22
C LEU A 233 -21.06 1.90 8.05
N ASN A 234 -20.18 0.99 7.64
CA ASN A 234 -18.75 1.28 7.49
C ASN A 234 -18.36 1.31 6.02
N ALA A 235 -17.66 2.36 5.61
CA ALA A 235 -16.97 2.43 4.33
C ALA A 235 -15.46 2.41 4.59
N HIS A 236 -14.78 1.39 4.08
CA HIS A 236 -13.32 1.28 4.14
C HIS A 236 -12.71 1.75 2.83
N PHE A 237 -11.63 2.50 2.91
CA PHE A 237 -10.86 2.91 1.76
C PHE A 237 -9.37 2.86 2.11
N THR A 238 -8.61 2.32 1.18
CA THR A 238 -7.17 2.15 1.33
C THR A 238 -6.49 2.75 0.12
N ASP A 239 -5.42 3.47 0.37
CA ASP A 239 -4.47 3.93 -0.62
C ASP A 239 -3.07 3.50 -0.20
N TYR A 240 -2.29 2.99 -1.16
CA TYR A 240 -0.94 2.50 -0.91
C TYR A 240 -0.06 2.70 -2.13
N VAL A 241 1.06 3.37 -1.93
CA VAL A 241 2.08 3.57 -2.95
C VAL A 241 3.41 3.06 -2.41
N LEU A 242 4.03 2.15 -3.12
CA LEU A 242 5.37 1.64 -2.86
C LEU A 242 6.29 2.08 -4.00
N THR A 243 7.32 2.82 -3.68
CA THR A 243 8.36 3.20 -4.63
C THR A 243 9.68 2.59 -4.19
N THR A 244 10.32 1.87 -5.09
CA THR A 244 11.65 1.32 -4.88
C THR A 244 12.58 1.86 -5.95
N SER A 245 13.71 2.40 -5.53
CA SER A 245 14.80 2.78 -6.42
C SER A 245 16.06 2.03 -6.03
N LEU A 246 16.73 1.48 -7.01
CA LEU A 246 17.99 0.78 -6.87
C LEU A 246 19.03 1.43 -7.76
N TYR A 247 20.18 1.68 -7.18
CA TYR A 247 21.38 2.06 -7.89
C TYR A 247 22.41 0.96 -7.72
N GLU A 248 23.04 0.56 -8.80
CA GLU A 248 24.15 -0.38 -8.79
C GLU A 248 25.33 0.20 -9.57
N ASN A 249 26.51 0.02 -9.03
CA ASN A 249 27.77 0.33 -9.69
C ASN A 249 28.77 -0.82 -9.49
N ASN A 250 29.59 -1.10 -10.49
CA ASN A 250 30.68 -2.06 -10.39
C ASN A 250 31.89 -1.59 -11.16
N ASP A 251 33.07 -2.03 -10.73
CA ASP A 251 34.38 -1.80 -11.35
C ASP A 251 35.01 -3.13 -11.82
N ASN A 252 34.21 -4.16 -11.98
CA ASN A 252 34.66 -5.46 -12.46
C ASN A 252 35.31 -5.35 -13.86
N PRO A 253 36.23 -6.22 -14.22
CA PRO A 253 36.82 -6.25 -15.55
C PRO A 253 35.76 -6.36 -16.64
N ASP A 254 36.04 -5.80 -17.81
CA ASP A 254 35.11 -5.88 -18.94
C ASP A 254 34.82 -7.35 -19.31
N ASN A 255 33.56 -7.63 -19.61
CA ASN A 255 33.18 -8.93 -20.08
C ASN A 255 33.56 -9.06 -21.57
N PRO A 256 34.51 -9.93 -21.93
CA PRO A 256 34.94 -10.07 -23.31
C PRO A 256 33.82 -10.61 -24.24
N ASN A 257 32.79 -11.21 -23.70
CA ASN A 257 31.71 -11.85 -24.43
C ASN A 257 30.50 -10.93 -24.67
N THR A 258 30.49 -9.74 -24.09
CA THR A 258 29.39 -8.80 -24.21
C THR A 258 29.85 -7.41 -24.63
N GLN A 259 29.16 -6.84 -25.60
CA GLN A 259 29.37 -5.45 -26.04
C GLN A 259 28.01 -4.77 -26.09
N PRO A 260 27.79 -3.74 -25.29
CA PRO A 260 28.66 -3.07 -24.34
C PRO A 260 28.62 -3.65 -22.92
N THR A 261 29.72 -3.51 -22.19
CA THR A 261 29.77 -3.82 -20.75
C THR A 261 29.01 -2.77 -19.94
N ILE A 262 28.10 -3.22 -19.08
CA ILE A 262 27.31 -2.35 -18.22
C ILE A 262 27.95 -2.27 -16.84
N ARG A 263 28.25 -1.02 -16.41
CA ARG A 263 28.84 -0.74 -15.10
C ARG A 263 27.88 -0.10 -14.11
N ASN A 264 26.90 0.62 -14.62
CA ASN A 264 25.93 1.32 -13.77
C ASN A 264 24.51 0.97 -14.19
N ILE A 265 23.70 0.60 -13.20
CA ILE A 265 22.26 0.34 -13.38
C ILE A 265 21.51 1.26 -12.40
N VAL A 266 20.50 1.94 -12.91
CA VAL A 266 19.51 2.63 -12.09
C VAL A 266 18.17 2.05 -12.44
N PHE A 267 17.50 1.51 -11.45
CA PHE A 267 16.15 0.96 -11.57
C PHE A 267 15.25 1.70 -10.59
N ALA A 268 14.11 2.18 -11.05
CA ALA A 268 13.09 2.74 -10.19
C ALA A 268 11.72 2.22 -10.61
N GLY A 269 10.98 1.72 -9.65
CA GLY A 269 9.63 1.22 -9.85
C GLY A 269 8.67 1.81 -8.82
N THR A 270 7.48 2.18 -9.26
CA THR A 270 6.40 2.62 -8.38
C THR A 270 5.21 1.70 -8.55
N PHE A 271 4.74 1.15 -7.45
CA PHE A 271 3.52 0.36 -7.36
C PHE A 271 2.48 1.16 -6.58
N SER A 272 1.30 1.36 -7.14
CA SER A 272 0.20 2.02 -6.45
C SER A 272 -1.05 1.16 -6.43
N TRP A 273 -1.75 1.19 -5.31
CA TRP A 273 -2.98 0.46 -5.11
C TRP A 273 -3.96 1.28 -4.29
N SER A 274 -5.20 1.35 -4.75
CA SER A 274 -6.28 1.97 -4.00
C SER A 274 -7.52 1.08 -4.01
N CYS A 275 -8.20 0.99 -2.88
CA CYS A 275 -9.41 0.20 -2.71
C CYS A 275 -10.43 0.96 -1.88
N SER A 276 -11.69 0.91 -2.29
CA SER A 276 -12.80 1.32 -1.45
C SER A 276 -13.81 0.19 -1.30
N VAL A 277 -14.24 -0.05 -0.06
CA VAL A 277 -15.22 -1.09 0.29
C VAL A 277 -16.39 -0.44 0.98
N LEU A 278 -17.57 -0.52 0.37
CA LEU A 278 -18.83 -0.20 1.03
C LEU A 278 -19.45 -1.51 1.52
N SER A 279 -19.54 -1.68 2.84
CA SER A 279 -20.16 -2.80 3.58
C SER A 279 -20.47 -4.05 2.75
N SER A 280 -19.56 -5.00 2.65
CA SER A 280 -19.68 -6.36 2.07
C SER A 280 -19.32 -6.57 0.60
N THR A 281 -19.12 -5.53 -0.23
CA THR A 281 -18.65 -5.71 -1.62
C THR A 281 -17.36 -4.93 -1.86
N LYS A 282 -16.31 -5.66 -2.23
CA LYS A 282 -14.99 -5.09 -2.53
C LYS A 282 -14.98 -4.51 -3.95
N TRP A 283 -14.60 -3.23 -4.08
CA TRP A 283 -14.25 -2.64 -5.36
C TRP A 283 -12.74 -2.38 -5.35
N THR A 284 -12.02 -3.02 -6.25
CA THR A 284 -10.58 -2.82 -6.44
C THR A 284 -10.35 -2.05 -7.73
N SER A 285 -9.61 -0.93 -7.66
CA SER A 285 -9.07 -0.26 -8.83
C SER A 285 -7.55 -0.25 -8.75
N TYR A 286 -6.89 -0.61 -9.82
CA TYR A 286 -5.43 -0.57 -9.95
C TYR A 286 -5.00 0.58 -10.85
N ARG A 287 -3.93 1.21 -10.45
CA ARG A 287 -3.21 2.14 -11.31
C ARG A 287 -1.73 1.74 -11.28
N TRP A 288 -1.19 1.39 -12.44
CA TRP A 288 0.23 1.16 -12.60
C TRP A 288 0.98 2.48 -12.57
N GLY A 289 2.03 2.56 -11.78
CA GLY A 289 2.93 3.70 -11.73
C GLY A 289 4.06 3.60 -12.73
N HIS A 290 4.72 4.72 -12.97
CA HIS A 290 5.81 4.86 -13.95
C HIS A 290 7.07 4.17 -13.46
N ILE A 291 7.77 3.51 -14.36
CA ILE A 291 9.12 2.99 -14.15
C ILE A 291 10.09 3.90 -14.89
N ILE A 292 11.03 4.49 -14.16
CA ILE A 292 12.08 5.33 -14.72
C ILE A 292 13.40 4.58 -14.64
N GLN A 293 14.01 4.39 -15.78
CA GLN A 293 15.31 3.73 -15.86
C GLN A 293 16.35 4.69 -16.42
N ARG A 294 17.48 4.84 -15.72
CA ARG A 294 18.64 5.58 -16.22
C ARG A 294 19.83 4.65 -16.38
N LYS A 295 20.40 4.68 -17.57
CA LYS A 295 21.65 4.00 -17.92
C LYS A 295 22.74 5.05 -18.10
N HIS A 296 23.85 4.96 -17.36
CA HIS A 296 25.02 5.78 -17.59
C HIS A 296 26.07 4.95 -18.34
N TRP A 297 26.46 5.46 -19.50
CA TRP A 297 27.54 4.91 -20.30
C TRP A 297 28.80 5.72 -19.99
N LYS A 298 29.86 5.09 -19.50
CA LYS A 298 31.23 5.61 -19.65
C LYS A 298 31.76 5.05 -20.97
N ASP A 299 32.21 5.95 -21.84
CA ASP A 299 32.88 5.65 -23.10
C ASP A 299 31.95 5.17 -24.25
N ARG A 300 31.11 6.09 -24.75
CA ARG A 300 30.73 6.09 -26.17
C ARG A 300 31.11 7.40 -26.81
N PRO A 301 31.58 7.37 -28.10
CA PRO A 301 31.57 8.57 -28.92
C PRO A 301 30.12 9.05 -29.07
N SER A 302 29.93 10.35 -29.07
CA SER A 302 28.70 11.12 -29.05
C SER A 302 27.65 10.66 -30.09
N TRP A 303 26.72 9.79 -29.69
CA TRP A 303 25.47 9.55 -30.42
C TRP A 303 24.36 9.23 -29.42
N GLY A 304 23.52 10.23 -29.18
CA GLY A 304 22.14 10.08 -28.74
C GLY A 304 21.92 9.65 -27.29
N GLN A 305 21.65 10.60 -26.41
CA GLN A 305 20.87 10.39 -25.18
C GLN A 305 19.44 10.07 -25.57
N SER A 306 18.98 8.86 -25.29
CA SER A 306 17.54 8.58 -25.31
C SER A 306 17.04 8.49 -23.86
N SER A 307 16.42 9.53 -23.38
CA SER A 307 15.57 9.49 -22.21
C SER A 307 14.17 9.15 -22.68
N THR A 308 13.67 7.98 -22.35
CA THR A 308 12.26 7.65 -22.58
C THR A 308 11.53 7.81 -21.26
N SER A 309 10.84 8.94 -21.11
CA SER A 309 9.76 9.09 -20.13
C SER A 309 8.47 8.67 -20.82
N ILE A 310 7.80 7.67 -20.30
CA ILE A 310 6.45 7.30 -20.72
C ILE A 310 5.50 7.82 -19.63
N GLU A 311 4.66 8.80 -20.02
CA GLU A 311 3.52 9.28 -19.23
C GLU A 311 2.39 8.25 -19.16
#